data_e0249f8ed285c6b6100c0f971fd45723
#
_entry.id   e0249f8ed285c6b6100c0f971fd45723
#
_cell.length_a   1.000
_cell.length_b   1.000
_cell.length_c   1.000
_cell.angle_alpha   90.00
_cell.angle_beta   90.00
_cell.angle_gamma   90.00
#
_symmetry.space_group_name_H-M   'P 1'
#
loop_
_entity.id
_entity.type
_entity.pdbx_description
1 polymer ?
#
loop_
_entity_poly.entity_id
_entity_poly.type
_entity_poly.pdbx_seq_one_letter_code
_entity_poly.pdbx_strand_id
1 'polypeptide(L)'
;MTTSILTITTVYGQAYEPLDLAKKIFGKDSLRNIENFITGEYKGRPNGQDLQSGSTTKFTLLGQTEKTAVVSMTILDSLDKGLDTYLHFEKETVWKMSAFRVLAMTGIIEQVKIELEKMTLQQVDDIIAKSKKKKKDDFAMFTSRDDYTFQLGNARLTLELDDNIAKHFVTNQAEFERLKNLALTQLEKEKVDEEKSIKLIENVKADYQKLFISSVSTGGYELGNCINFLIGGMVDNSVGYIYVKDKKDLPEMNPSRIIMIREIGNGWYIYKTT
;
A
#
# COMPACT_ATOMS: atom_id res chain seq x y z
N MET A 1 20.54 65.87 5.54
CA MET A 1 20.77 64.39 5.65
C MET A 1 19.39 63.73 5.66
N THR A 2 18.97 63.16 4.55
CA THR A 2 17.70 62.44 4.40
C THR A 2 17.99 60.95 4.53
N THR A 3 17.56 60.37 5.66
CA THR A 3 17.71 58.93 5.92
C THR A 3 16.60 58.18 5.17
N SER A 4 16.95 57.45 4.12
CA SER A 4 16.02 56.57 3.39
C SER A 4 15.87 55.27 4.19
N ILE A 5 14.65 55.03 4.73
CA ILE A 5 14.30 53.77 5.37
C ILE A 5 13.91 52.79 4.24
N LEU A 6 14.74 51.78 4.02
CA LEU A 6 14.45 50.67 3.13
C LEU A 6 13.51 49.71 3.87
N THR A 7 12.23 49.75 3.55
CA THR A 7 11.25 48.76 4.00
C THR A 7 11.42 47.48 3.18
N ILE A 8 12.05 46.46 3.77
CA ILE A 8 12.08 45.09 3.22
C ILE A 8 10.72 44.46 3.48
N THR A 9 9.86 44.49 2.48
CA THR A 9 8.64 43.66 2.46
C THR A 9 9.04 42.23 2.18
N THR A 10 9.14 41.41 3.24
CA THR A 10 9.17 39.95 3.11
C THR A 10 7.82 39.52 2.57
N VAL A 11 7.79 39.15 1.29
CA VAL A 11 6.64 38.44 0.69
C VAL A 11 6.69 37.03 1.30
N TYR A 12 5.92 36.81 2.36
CA TYR A 12 5.63 35.48 2.84
C TYR A 12 4.83 34.80 1.74
N GLY A 13 5.48 33.91 0.98
CA GLY A 13 4.80 33.02 0.07
C GLY A 13 3.74 32.25 0.83
N GLN A 14 2.56 32.05 0.21
CA GLN A 14 1.45 31.35 0.82
C GLN A 14 1.90 29.95 1.25
N ALA A 15 1.94 29.66 2.56
CA ALA A 15 2.28 28.36 3.10
C ALA A 15 1.03 27.46 2.97
N TYR A 16 1.18 26.30 2.31
CA TYR A 16 0.14 25.29 2.22
C TYR A 16 0.46 24.16 3.18
N GLU A 17 -0.55 23.55 3.79
CA GLU A 17 -0.42 22.27 4.46
C GLU A 17 -0.38 21.14 3.41
N PRO A 18 0.20 19.94 3.74
CA PRO A 18 0.45 18.88 2.76
C PRO A 18 -0.77 18.46 1.93
N LEU A 19 -1.94 18.32 2.58
CA LEU A 19 -3.17 17.93 1.89
C LEU A 19 -3.62 19.00 0.89
N ASP A 20 -3.52 20.29 1.25
CA ASP A 20 -3.90 21.38 0.37
C ASP A 20 -2.88 21.58 -0.74
N LEU A 21 -1.60 21.38 -0.45
CA LEU A 21 -0.54 21.42 -1.45
C LEU A 21 -0.74 20.29 -2.49
N ALA A 22 -1.06 19.08 -2.05
CA ALA A 22 -1.39 17.97 -2.95
C ALA A 22 -2.54 18.33 -3.90
N LYS A 23 -3.64 18.88 -3.37
CA LYS A 23 -4.78 19.33 -4.17
C LYS A 23 -4.42 20.46 -5.15
N LYS A 24 -3.46 21.32 -4.79
CA LYS A 24 -2.97 22.38 -5.68
C LYS A 24 -2.07 21.84 -6.80
N ILE A 25 -1.17 20.91 -6.48
CA ILE A 25 -0.26 20.29 -7.48
C ILE A 25 -1.06 19.48 -8.50
N PHE A 26 -2.07 18.73 -8.05
CA PHE A 26 -2.87 17.84 -8.89
C PHE A 26 -4.24 18.40 -9.26
N GLY A 27 -4.51 19.67 -8.94
CA GLY A 27 -5.69 20.38 -9.41
C GLY A 27 -5.64 20.71 -10.90
N LYS A 28 -6.81 21.02 -11.48
CA LYS A 28 -6.93 21.45 -12.89
C LYS A 28 -6.20 22.77 -13.16
N ASP A 29 -6.19 23.66 -12.18
CA ASP A 29 -5.46 24.92 -12.24
C ASP A 29 -4.02 24.66 -11.79
N SER A 30 -3.08 24.78 -12.73
CA SER A 30 -1.65 24.59 -12.42
C SER A 30 -1.19 25.53 -11.31
N LEU A 31 -0.49 24.97 -10.33
CA LEU A 31 0.16 25.74 -9.29
C LEU A 31 1.25 26.62 -9.91
N ARG A 32 1.09 27.94 -9.83
CA ARG A 32 2.15 28.87 -10.29
C ARG A 32 3.39 28.68 -9.42
N ASN A 33 4.57 28.68 -10.04
CA ASN A 33 5.87 28.52 -9.38
C ASN A 33 5.95 27.21 -8.57
N ILE A 34 5.51 26.11 -9.19
CA ILE A 34 5.55 24.77 -8.57
C ILE A 34 6.95 24.42 -8.03
N GLU A 35 8.01 24.96 -8.64
CA GLU A 35 9.40 24.77 -8.24
C GLU A 35 9.69 25.19 -6.78
N ASN A 36 8.89 26.09 -6.23
CA ASN A 36 9.00 26.49 -4.82
C ASN A 36 8.43 25.45 -3.84
N PHE A 37 7.65 24.49 -4.35
CA PHE A 37 6.90 23.52 -3.57
C PHE A 37 7.30 22.07 -3.85
N ILE A 38 8.45 21.88 -4.50
CA ILE A 38 8.99 20.54 -4.79
C ILE A 38 10.41 20.41 -4.25
N THR A 39 10.82 19.18 -3.95
CA THR A 39 12.17 18.83 -3.48
C THR A 39 12.47 17.36 -3.79
N GLY A 40 13.64 16.88 -3.39
CA GLY A 40 13.99 15.45 -3.47
C GLY A 40 13.90 14.87 -4.89
N GLU A 41 13.22 13.74 -5.02
CA GLU A 41 13.07 13.03 -6.29
C GLU A 41 11.95 13.59 -7.16
N TYR A 42 10.96 14.24 -6.60
CA TYR A 42 9.86 14.80 -7.36
C TYR A 42 10.30 16.06 -8.12
N LYS A 43 10.10 16.06 -9.43
CA LYS A 43 10.52 17.13 -10.35
C LYS A 43 9.34 17.92 -10.95
N GLY A 44 8.19 17.95 -10.24
CA GLY A 44 6.99 18.64 -10.68
C GLY A 44 6.12 17.84 -11.65
N ARG A 45 6.48 16.58 -11.93
CA ARG A 45 5.69 15.65 -12.75
C ARG A 45 5.69 14.23 -12.15
N PRO A 46 4.54 13.48 -12.26
CA PRO A 46 3.26 13.93 -12.82
C PRO A 46 2.59 14.99 -11.95
N ASN A 47 1.74 15.83 -12.56
CA ASN A 47 0.91 16.83 -11.88
C ASN A 47 -0.51 16.84 -12.47
N GLY A 48 -1.35 17.82 -12.09
CA GLY A 48 -2.75 17.88 -12.55
C GLY A 48 -2.92 17.99 -14.07
N GLN A 49 -1.93 18.49 -14.81
CA GLN A 49 -1.96 18.58 -16.28
C GLN A 49 -1.70 17.23 -16.97
N ASP A 50 -1.05 16.31 -16.25
CA ASP A 50 -0.73 14.97 -16.76
C ASP A 50 -1.88 13.97 -16.51
N LEU A 51 -2.93 14.38 -15.78
CA LEU A 51 -4.10 13.53 -15.53
C LEU A 51 -4.98 13.44 -16.79
N GLN A 52 -5.49 12.25 -17.05
CA GLN A 52 -6.38 12.02 -18.19
C GLN A 52 -7.65 12.88 -18.07
N SER A 53 -8.11 13.42 -19.20
CA SER A 53 -9.36 14.17 -19.23
C SER A 53 -10.54 13.32 -18.75
N GLY A 54 -11.34 13.88 -17.85
CA GLY A 54 -12.47 13.17 -17.23
C GLY A 54 -12.12 12.39 -15.98
N SER A 55 -10.83 12.27 -15.62
CA SER A 55 -10.45 11.68 -14.33
C SER A 55 -10.89 12.54 -13.16
N THR A 56 -11.23 11.87 -12.05
CA THR A 56 -11.50 12.48 -10.75
C THR A 56 -10.41 12.09 -9.76
N THR A 57 -10.15 12.93 -8.76
CA THR A 57 -9.15 12.69 -7.73
C THR A 57 -9.75 12.81 -6.34
N LYS A 58 -9.40 11.86 -5.46
CA LYS A 58 -9.74 11.91 -4.03
C LYS A 58 -8.43 11.95 -3.24
N PHE A 59 -8.33 12.83 -2.25
CA PHE A 59 -7.15 12.99 -1.43
C PHE A 59 -7.45 12.65 0.03
N THR A 60 -6.52 11.95 0.69
CA THR A 60 -6.60 11.60 2.10
C THR A 60 -5.23 11.78 2.75
N LEU A 61 -5.13 12.54 3.83
CA LEU A 61 -3.92 12.63 4.64
C LEU A 61 -3.77 11.32 5.42
N LEU A 62 -2.69 10.57 5.17
CA LEU A 62 -2.42 9.29 5.84
C LEU A 62 -1.66 9.48 7.16
N GLY A 63 -0.74 10.43 7.18
CA GLY A 63 0.03 10.77 8.38
C GLY A 63 0.82 12.05 8.19
N GLN A 64 1.09 12.73 9.30
CA GLN A 64 1.88 13.95 9.33
C GLN A 64 2.64 14.05 10.65
N THR A 65 3.92 14.34 10.56
CA THR A 65 4.81 14.72 11.67
C THR A 65 5.15 16.21 11.55
N GLU A 66 6.06 16.69 12.35
CA GLU A 66 6.58 18.07 12.21
C GLU A 66 7.38 18.28 10.90
N LYS A 67 7.95 17.21 10.33
CA LYS A 67 8.90 17.27 9.19
C LYS A 67 8.46 16.52 7.95
N THR A 68 7.59 15.52 8.09
CA THR A 68 7.16 14.63 6.99
C THR A 68 5.65 14.48 6.96
N ALA A 69 5.09 14.26 5.77
CA ALA A 69 3.70 13.90 5.62
C ALA A 69 3.50 13.01 4.38
N VAL A 70 2.46 12.19 4.41
CA VAL A 70 2.05 11.37 3.27
C VAL A 70 0.58 11.59 3.00
N VAL A 71 0.26 11.91 1.75
CA VAL A 71 -1.11 12.05 1.25
C VAL A 71 -1.37 10.97 0.22
N SER A 72 -2.40 10.16 0.41
CA SER A 72 -2.93 9.28 -0.64
C SER A 72 -3.76 10.10 -1.63
N MET A 73 -3.54 9.86 -2.92
CA MET A 73 -4.38 10.37 -3.99
C MET A 73 -4.89 9.19 -4.82
N THR A 74 -6.20 8.94 -4.76
CA THR A 74 -6.89 8.00 -5.64
C THR A 74 -7.31 8.73 -6.90
N ILE A 75 -6.87 8.23 -8.06
CA ILE A 75 -7.24 8.72 -9.39
C ILE A 75 -8.26 7.72 -9.95
N LEU A 76 -9.45 8.19 -10.33
CA LEU A 76 -10.48 7.37 -10.97
C LEU A 76 -10.69 7.85 -12.40
N ASP A 77 -10.77 6.92 -13.35
CA ASP A 77 -11.17 7.21 -14.73
C ASP A 77 -12.71 7.31 -14.85
N SER A 78 -13.20 7.55 -16.06
CA SER A 78 -14.64 7.67 -16.36
C SER A 78 -15.43 6.35 -16.20
N LEU A 79 -14.75 5.24 -15.96
CA LEU A 79 -15.33 3.91 -15.72
C LEU A 79 -15.14 3.45 -14.27
N ASP A 80 -14.79 4.37 -13.37
CA ASP A 80 -14.46 4.12 -11.96
C ASP A 80 -13.29 3.14 -11.74
N LYS A 81 -12.47 2.90 -12.78
CA LYS A 81 -11.20 2.23 -12.61
C LYS A 81 -10.18 3.20 -12.04
N GLY A 82 -9.44 2.74 -11.06
CA GLY A 82 -8.60 3.64 -10.29
C GLY A 82 -7.20 3.16 -10.04
N LEU A 83 -6.41 4.12 -9.58
CA LEU A 83 -5.04 3.93 -9.12
C LEU A 83 -4.83 4.75 -7.85
N ASP A 84 -4.35 4.11 -6.79
CA ASP A 84 -3.86 4.82 -5.61
C ASP A 84 -2.40 5.21 -5.79
N THR A 85 -2.13 6.45 -5.43
CA THR A 85 -0.79 7.04 -5.46
C THR A 85 -0.49 7.67 -4.11
N TYR A 86 0.78 7.77 -3.74
CA TYR A 86 1.22 8.24 -2.44
C TYR A 86 2.21 9.38 -2.63
N LEU A 87 1.81 10.54 -2.13
CA LEU A 87 2.50 11.80 -2.26
C LEU A 87 3.25 12.06 -0.95
N HIS A 88 4.57 12.03 -1.00
CA HIS A 88 5.42 12.28 0.16
C HIS A 88 5.83 13.75 0.20
N PHE A 89 5.77 14.32 1.38
CA PHE A 89 6.10 15.72 1.63
C PHE A 89 7.14 15.83 2.73
N GLU A 90 8.02 16.82 2.57
CA GLU A 90 9.02 17.22 3.57
C GLU A 90 8.84 18.69 3.88
N LYS A 91 9.05 19.05 5.15
CA LYS A 91 8.99 20.42 5.63
C LYS A 91 10.40 20.97 5.83
N GLU A 92 10.75 21.92 4.98
CA GLU A 92 11.89 22.82 5.20
C GLU A 92 11.39 24.10 5.91
N THR A 93 11.38 25.23 5.24
CA THR A 93 10.67 26.44 5.70
C THR A 93 9.18 26.36 5.42
N VAL A 94 8.83 25.73 4.28
CA VAL A 94 7.47 25.42 3.85
C VAL A 94 7.39 23.94 3.46
N TRP A 95 6.19 23.40 3.39
CA TRP A 95 5.98 22.05 2.88
C TRP A 95 6.31 21.96 1.40
N LYS A 96 7.02 20.90 1.02
CA LYS A 96 7.38 20.59 -0.36
C LYS A 96 7.10 19.12 -0.66
N MET A 97 6.60 18.83 -1.84
CA MET A 97 6.45 17.45 -2.29
C MET A 97 7.82 16.88 -2.68
N SER A 98 8.21 15.76 -2.05
CA SER A 98 9.55 15.15 -2.23
C SER A 98 9.52 13.90 -3.10
N ALA A 99 8.41 13.14 -3.12
CA ALA A 99 8.29 11.95 -3.96
C ALA A 99 6.83 11.66 -4.34
N PHE A 100 6.69 10.96 -5.49
CA PHE A 100 5.45 10.36 -5.99
C PHE A 100 5.64 8.86 -6.08
N ARG A 101 4.77 8.08 -5.44
CA ARG A 101 4.87 6.61 -5.40
C ARG A 101 3.57 5.93 -5.78
N VAL A 102 3.71 4.75 -6.36
CA VAL A 102 2.63 3.79 -6.64
C VAL A 102 3.14 2.40 -6.28
N LEU A 103 2.24 1.45 -6.07
CA LEU A 103 2.64 0.04 -5.99
C LEU A 103 3.20 -0.36 -7.36
N ALA A 104 4.46 -0.72 -7.42
CA ALA A 104 5.14 -1.07 -8.66
C ALA A 104 4.92 -2.55 -9.04
N MET A 105 5.36 -2.92 -10.26
CA MET A 105 5.30 -4.30 -10.82
C MET A 105 3.89 -4.90 -10.90
N THR A 106 2.84 -4.11 -10.77
CA THR A 106 1.44 -4.55 -10.83
C THR A 106 1.05 -5.17 -12.16
N GLY A 107 1.72 -4.82 -13.26
CA GLY A 107 1.44 -5.37 -14.60
C GLY A 107 1.64 -6.89 -14.68
N ILE A 108 2.58 -7.47 -13.93
CA ILE A 108 2.79 -8.92 -13.88
C ILE A 108 1.61 -9.59 -13.16
N ILE A 109 1.18 -9.03 -12.04
CA ILE A 109 0.04 -9.54 -11.26
C ILE A 109 -1.25 -9.41 -12.07
N GLU A 110 -1.43 -8.29 -12.78
CA GLU A 110 -2.57 -8.08 -13.69
C GLU A 110 -2.63 -9.14 -14.79
N GLN A 111 -1.49 -9.49 -15.40
CA GLN A 111 -1.44 -10.55 -16.39
C GLN A 111 -1.83 -11.91 -15.81
N VAL A 112 -1.30 -12.26 -14.64
CA VAL A 112 -1.68 -13.50 -13.93
C VAL A 112 -3.18 -13.52 -13.63
N LYS A 113 -3.75 -12.43 -13.13
CA LYS A 113 -5.19 -12.29 -12.89
C LYS A 113 -5.99 -12.54 -14.16
N ILE A 114 -5.63 -11.89 -15.27
CA ILE A 114 -6.31 -12.03 -16.56
C ILE A 114 -6.25 -13.46 -17.07
N GLU A 115 -5.12 -14.14 -16.94
CA GLU A 115 -4.98 -15.55 -17.36
C GLU A 115 -5.85 -16.48 -16.51
N LEU A 116 -5.88 -16.30 -15.20
CA LEU A 116 -6.73 -17.08 -14.31
C LEU A 116 -8.23 -16.82 -14.58
N GLU A 117 -8.63 -15.57 -14.81
CA GLU A 117 -10.03 -15.20 -15.10
C GLU A 117 -10.57 -15.79 -16.41
N LYS A 118 -9.69 -15.99 -17.41
CA LYS A 118 -10.09 -16.60 -18.69
C LYS A 118 -10.27 -18.11 -18.64
N MET A 119 -9.80 -18.78 -17.59
CA MET A 119 -9.88 -20.22 -17.48
C MET A 119 -11.32 -20.69 -17.25
N THR A 120 -11.76 -21.64 -18.06
CA THR A 120 -12.99 -22.38 -17.79
C THR A 120 -12.79 -23.37 -16.64
N LEU A 121 -13.86 -23.78 -15.97
CA LEU A 121 -13.78 -24.79 -14.90
C LEU A 121 -13.15 -26.11 -15.40
N GLN A 122 -13.42 -26.50 -16.66
CA GLN A 122 -12.80 -27.67 -17.26
C GLN A 122 -11.28 -27.53 -17.37
N GLN A 123 -10.78 -26.37 -17.81
CA GLN A 123 -9.33 -26.10 -17.89
C GLN A 123 -8.69 -26.13 -16.51
N VAL A 124 -9.36 -25.58 -15.49
CA VAL A 124 -8.90 -25.65 -14.09
C VAL A 124 -8.77 -27.11 -13.64
N ASP A 125 -9.80 -27.94 -13.86
CA ASP A 125 -9.80 -29.36 -13.49
C ASP A 125 -8.71 -30.15 -14.24
N ASP A 126 -8.50 -29.84 -15.52
CA ASP A 126 -7.45 -30.49 -16.34
C ASP A 126 -6.04 -30.16 -15.81
N ILE A 127 -5.80 -28.92 -15.38
CA ILE A 127 -4.54 -28.51 -14.75
C ILE A 127 -4.33 -29.26 -13.43
N ILE A 128 -5.37 -29.33 -12.58
CA ILE A 128 -5.34 -30.07 -11.32
C ILE A 128 -5.06 -31.56 -11.56
N ALA A 129 -5.71 -32.16 -12.54
CA ALA A 129 -5.48 -33.57 -12.89
C ALA A 129 -4.05 -33.82 -13.39
N LYS A 130 -3.48 -32.88 -14.15
CA LYS A 130 -2.08 -32.93 -14.60
C LYS A 130 -1.10 -32.73 -13.43
N SER A 131 -1.41 -31.82 -12.50
CA SER A 131 -0.54 -31.56 -11.34
C SER A 131 -0.35 -32.79 -10.45
N LYS A 132 -1.40 -33.61 -10.28
CA LYS A 132 -1.35 -34.88 -9.51
C LYS A 132 -0.43 -35.94 -10.11
N LYS A 133 -0.12 -35.85 -11.42
CA LYS A 133 0.78 -36.76 -12.13
C LYS A 133 2.23 -36.29 -12.17
N LYS A 134 2.50 -35.05 -11.72
CA LYS A 134 3.84 -34.47 -11.70
C LYS A 134 4.67 -35.03 -10.55
N LYS A 135 6.00 -35.01 -10.72
CA LYS A 135 6.94 -35.27 -9.63
C LYS A 135 6.89 -34.11 -8.63
N LYS A 136 7.32 -34.39 -7.41
CA LYS A 136 7.25 -33.42 -6.29
C LYS A 136 7.95 -32.08 -6.58
N ASP A 137 8.95 -32.08 -7.45
CA ASP A 137 9.75 -30.90 -7.80
C ASP A 137 9.29 -30.19 -9.08
N ASP A 138 8.25 -30.69 -9.76
CA ASP A 138 7.70 -30.06 -10.95
C ASP A 138 6.76 -28.91 -10.58
N PHE A 139 6.99 -27.73 -11.16
CA PHE A 139 6.11 -26.58 -10.97
C PHE A 139 4.68 -26.89 -11.44
N ALA A 140 3.71 -26.72 -10.57
CA ALA A 140 2.30 -26.76 -10.88
C ALA A 140 1.68 -25.38 -10.58
N MET A 141 0.89 -24.85 -11.51
CA MET A 141 0.26 -23.54 -11.34
C MET A 141 -0.66 -23.54 -10.11
N PHE A 142 -1.48 -24.56 -9.97
CA PHE A 142 -2.31 -24.84 -8.78
C PHE A 142 -2.61 -26.33 -8.71
N THR A 143 -2.93 -26.80 -7.49
CA THR A 143 -3.07 -28.23 -7.17
C THR A 143 -4.50 -28.62 -6.76
N SER A 144 -5.35 -27.63 -6.48
CA SER A 144 -6.74 -27.80 -6.10
C SER A 144 -7.58 -26.62 -6.60
N ARG A 145 -8.90 -26.75 -6.55
CA ARG A 145 -9.81 -25.62 -6.84
C ARG A 145 -9.69 -24.52 -5.79
N ASP A 146 -9.43 -24.88 -4.53
CA ASP A 146 -9.20 -23.88 -3.45
C ASP A 146 -7.93 -23.09 -3.72
N ASP A 147 -6.85 -23.75 -4.18
CA ASP A 147 -5.60 -23.10 -4.57
C ASP A 147 -5.81 -22.15 -5.76
N TYR A 148 -6.54 -22.58 -6.80
CA TYR A 148 -6.94 -21.69 -7.90
C TYR A 148 -7.75 -20.48 -7.41
N THR A 149 -8.75 -20.72 -6.54
CA THR A 149 -9.60 -19.64 -5.98
C THR A 149 -8.76 -18.67 -5.15
N PHE A 150 -7.83 -19.20 -4.35
CA PHE A 150 -6.89 -18.40 -3.60
C PHE A 150 -6.02 -17.52 -4.50
N GLN A 151 -5.37 -18.10 -5.53
CA GLN A 151 -4.48 -17.35 -6.42
C GLN A 151 -5.22 -16.25 -7.17
N LEU A 152 -6.42 -16.53 -7.70
CA LEU A 152 -7.24 -15.54 -8.37
C LEU A 152 -7.70 -14.43 -7.42
N GLY A 153 -8.22 -14.79 -6.25
CA GLY A 153 -8.67 -13.83 -5.23
C GLY A 153 -7.53 -12.98 -4.69
N ASN A 154 -6.36 -13.59 -4.48
CA ASN A 154 -5.15 -12.90 -4.04
C ASN A 154 -4.65 -11.88 -5.08
N ALA A 155 -4.56 -12.28 -6.35
CA ALA A 155 -4.18 -11.38 -7.43
C ALA A 155 -5.15 -10.19 -7.57
N ARG A 156 -6.46 -10.45 -7.47
CA ARG A 156 -7.48 -9.40 -7.47
C ARG A 156 -7.29 -8.44 -6.29
N LEU A 157 -7.19 -8.96 -5.07
CA LEU A 157 -7.06 -8.14 -3.86
C LEU A 157 -5.77 -7.32 -3.84
N THR A 158 -4.66 -7.88 -4.36
CA THR A 158 -3.37 -7.16 -4.49
C THR A 158 -3.48 -5.91 -5.37
N LEU A 159 -4.35 -5.95 -6.38
CA LEU A 159 -4.54 -4.87 -7.36
C LEU A 159 -5.66 -3.90 -7.00
N GLU A 160 -6.38 -4.15 -5.91
CA GLU A 160 -7.51 -3.32 -5.48
C GLU A 160 -7.07 -1.96 -4.94
N LEU A 161 -8.00 -1.02 -5.01
CA LEU A 161 -7.86 0.28 -4.34
C LEU A 161 -7.85 0.10 -2.82
N ASP A 162 -7.17 1.00 -2.12
CA ASP A 162 -7.07 1.00 -0.65
C ASP A 162 -8.44 0.93 0.03
N ASP A 163 -9.45 1.62 -0.52
CA ASP A 163 -10.82 1.58 0.01
C ASP A 163 -11.44 0.18 -0.10
N ASN A 164 -11.15 -0.55 -1.18
CA ASN A 164 -11.64 -1.92 -1.37
C ASN A 164 -10.88 -2.92 -0.51
N ILE A 165 -9.56 -2.74 -0.33
CA ILE A 165 -8.75 -3.52 0.61
C ILE A 165 -9.25 -3.31 2.05
N ALA A 166 -9.55 -2.06 2.44
CA ALA A 166 -10.15 -1.76 3.74
C ALA A 166 -11.52 -2.43 3.91
N LYS A 167 -12.38 -2.37 2.88
CA LYS A 167 -13.69 -3.01 2.88
C LYS A 167 -13.59 -4.53 3.01
N HIS A 168 -12.61 -5.15 2.33
CA HIS A 168 -12.35 -6.59 2.46
C HIS A 168 -12.03 -6.96 3.92
N PHE A 169 -11.17 -6.19 4.60
CA PHE A 169 -10.88 -6.37 6.02
C PHE A 169 -12.15 -6.26 6.87
N VAL A 170 -12.91 -5.17 6.73
CA VAL A 170 -14.13 -4.94 7.52
C VAL A 170 -15.16 -6.06 7.34
N THR A 171 -15.32 -6.55 6.10
CA THR A 171 -16.25 -7.66 5.80
C THR A 171 -15.84 -8.96 6.50
N ASN A 172 -14.54 -9.18 6.70
CA ASN A 172 -13.97 -10.40 7.26
C ASN A 172 -13.35 -10.18 8.66
N GLN A 173 -13.68 -9.08 9.34
CA GLN A 173 -13.01 -8.64 10.55
C GLN A 173 -12.95 -9.71 11.65
N ALA A 174 -14.04 -10.45 11.87
CA ALA A 174 -14.09 -11.49 12.90
C ALA A 174 -13.02 -12.57 12.68
N GLU A 175 -12.79 -12.94 11.42
CA GLU A 175 -11.78 -13.96 11.08
C GLU A 175 -10.36 -13.39 11.17
N PHE A 176 -10.12 -12.14 10.75
CA PHE A 176 -8.85 -11.47 10.99
C PHE A 176 -8.51 -11.38 12.49
N GLU A 177 -9.48 -11.03 13.32
CA GLU A 177 -9.32 -10.98 14.78
C GLU A 177 -8.99 -12.37 15.36
N ARG A 178 -9.66 -13.42 14.90
CA ARG A 178 -9.38 -14.81 15.31
C ARG A 178 -7.95 -15.20 14.97
N LEU A 179 -7.52 -14.97 13.72
CA LEU A 179 -6.17 -15.30 13.23
C LEU A 179 -5.09 -14.49 13.96
N LYS A 180 -5.33 -13.20 14.19
CA LYS A 180 -4.44 -12.35 15.00
C LYS A 180 -4.25 -12.93 16.41
N ASN A 181 -5.32 -13.34 17.07
CA ASN A 181 -5.23 -13.90 18.43
C ASN A 181 -4.45 -15.21 18.45
N LEU A 182 -4.58 -16.06 17.42
CA LEU A 182 -3.75 -17.27 17.28
C LEU A 182 -2.26 -16.91 17.10
N ALA A 183 -1.96 -15.89 16.25
CA ALA A 183 -0.60 -15.42 16.03
C ALA A 183 0.02 -14.86 17.33
N LEU A 184 -0.71 -14.03 18.08
CA LEU A 184 -0.28 -13.51 19.37
C LEU A 184 0.00 -14.64 20.37
N THR A 185 -0.88 -15.65 20.45
CA THR A 185 -0.70 -16.81 21.34
C THR A 185 0.55 -17.62 20.96
N GLN A 186 0.88 -17.71 19.66
CA GLN A 186 2.11 -18.35 19.22
C GLN A 186 3.33 -17.54 19.65
N LEU A 187 3.31 -16.22 19.44
CA LEU A 187 4.41 -15.31 19.81
C LEU A 187 4.73 -15.32 21.31
N GLU A 188 3.72 -15.44 22.17
CA GLU A 188 3.94 -15.54 23.62
C GLU A 188 4.75 -16.78 24.03
N LYS A 189 4.76 -17.83 23.21
CA LYS A 189 5.45 -19.10 23.47
C LYS A 189 6.84 -19.16 22.82
N GLU A 190 7.11 -18.31 21.85
CA GLU A 190 8.34 -18.31 21.09
C GLU A 190 9.23 -17.12 21.50
N LYS A 191 10.55 -17.39 21.64
CA LYS A 191 11.53 -16.31 21.74
C LYS A 191 11.81 -15.80 20.32
N VAL A 192 11.22 -14.66 19.97
CA VAL A 192 11.37 -14.05 18.65
C VAL A 192 12.57 -13.11 18.67
N ASP A 193 13.45 -13.25 17.70
CA ASP A 193 14.46 -12.27 17.35
C ASP A 193 13.76 -11.14 16.56
N GLU A 194 13.72 -9.93 17.09
CA GLU A 194 13.00 -8.79 16.50
C GLU A 194 13.49 -8.43 15.09
N GLU A 195 14.73 -8.78 14.75
CA GLU A 195 15.29 -8.51 13.43
C GLU A 195 14.85 -9.55 12.38
N LYS A 196 14.34 -10.71 12.79
CA LYS A 196 13.97 -11.79 11.87
C LYS A 196 12.46 -11.91 11.72
N SER A 197 12.01 -11.92 10.48
CA SER A 197 10.64 -12.32 10.20
C SER A 197 10.49 -13.83 10.34
N ILE A 198 9.58 -14.26 11.22
CA ILE A 198 9.19 -15.67 11.38
C ILE A 198 7.76 -15.88 10.93
N LYS A 199 7.50 -17.02 10.28
CA LYS A 199 6.14 -17.41 9.89
C LYS A 199 5.32 -17.81 11.11
N LEU A 200 4.08 -17.35 11.13
CA LEU A 200 3.12 -17.59 12.19
C LEU A 200 1.93 -18.39 11.66
N ILE A 201 1.29 -19.15 12.54
CA ILE A 201 0.02 -19.86 12.30
C ILE A 201 -0.02 -20.70 11.00
N GLU A 202 1.11 -21.25 10.56
CA GLU A 202 1.18 -22.09 9.36
C GLU A 202 0.27 -23.34 9.42
N ASN A 203 -0.05 -23.81 10.64
CA ASN A 203 -0.98 -24.92 10.87
C ASN A 203 -2.44 -24.61 10.49
N VAL A 204 -2.81 -23.33 10.34
CA VAL A 204 -4.13 -22.87 9.87
C VAL A 204 -4.03 -22.09 8.56
N LYS A 205 -3.04 -22.41 7.74
CA LYS A 205 -2.80 -21.77 6.45
C LYS A 205 -4.05 -21.71 5.56
N ALA A 206 -4.82 -22.78 5.51
CA ALA A 206 -6.05 -22.83 4.72
C ALA A 206 -7.08 -21.78 5.16
N ASP A 207 -7.07 -21.35 6.43
CA ASP A 207 -8.02 -20.35 6.93
C ASP A 207 -7.61 -18.95 6.46
N TYR A 208 -6.34 -18.54 6.59
CA TYR A 208 -5.94 -17.23 6.12
C TYR A 208 -5.89 -17.14 4.59
N GLN A 209 -5.72 -18.26 3.87
CA GLN A 209 -5.85 -18.29 2.41
C GLN A 209 -7.29 -18.05 1.92
N LYS A 210 -8.32 -18.37 2.70
CA LYS A 210 -9.71 -17.98 2.40
C LYS A 210 -9.92 -16.47 2.41
N LEU A 211 -9.07 -15.75 3.14
CA LEU A 211 -9.01 -14.28 3.16
C LEU A 211 -8.06 -13.71 2.09
N PHE A 212 -7.57 -14.54 1.17
CA PHE A 212 -6.58 -14.17 0.16
C PHE A 212 -5.25 -13.69 0.73
N ILE A 213 -4.89 -14.11 1.94
CA ILE A 213 -3.61 -13.83 2.58
C ILE A 213 -2.60 -14.91 2.21
N SER A 214 -1.42 -14.50 1.73
CA SER A 214 -0.35 -15.41 1.31
C SER A 214 0.43 -15.99 2.48
N SER A 215 0.67 -15.16 3.50
CA SER A 215 1.41 -15.56 4.70
C SER A 215 1.06 -14.66 5.87
N VAL A 216 1.27 -15.22 7.08
CA VAL A 216 1.24 -14.44 8.33
C VAL A 216 2.60 -14.60 8.98
N SER A 217 3.21 -13.47 9.40
CA SER A 217 4.57 -13.44 9.96
C SER A 217 4.74 -12.29 10.96
N THR A 218 5.85 -12.31 11.69
CA THR A 218 6.32 -11.07 12.34
C THR A 218 6.82 -10.09 11.28
N GLY A 219 6.81 -8.79 11.60
CA GLY A 219 7.27 -7.74 10.68
C GLY A 219 8.75 -7.80 10.35
N GLY A 220 9.56 -8.28 11.30
CA GLY A 220 11.01 -8.36 11.15
C GLY A 220 11.62 -6.99 10.85
N TYR A 221 12.79 -7.00 10.21
CA TYR A 221 13.55 -5.78 9.91
C TYR A 221 12.76 -4.73 9.09
N GLU A 222 11.82 -5.17 8.26
CA GLU A 222 11.09 -4.24 7.36
C GLU A 222 9.94 -3.52 8.03
N LEU A 223 9.13 -4.24 8.78
CA LEU A 223 7.88 -3.74 9.33
C LEU A 223 7.91 -3.63 10.86
N GLY A 224 9.06 -3.93 11.50
CA GLY A 224 9.23 -3.79 12.96
C GLY A 224 8.35 -4.75 13.77
N ASN A 225 7.97 -4.30 14.97
CA ASN A 225 7.22 -5.10 15.95
C ASN A 225 5.72 -5.17 15.60
N CYS A 226 5.38 -5.74 14.45
CA CYS A 226 4.01 -5.95 14.03
C CYS A 226 3.74 -7.41 13.67
N ILE A 227 2.47 -7.78 13.55
CA ILE A 227 2.05 -9.00 12.87
C ILE A 227 1.66 -8.61 11.46
N ASN A 228 2.33 -9.21 10.47
CA ASN A 228 2.13 -8.97 9.06
C ASN A 228 1.23 -10.05 8.46
N PHE A 229 0.14 -9.63 7.82
CA PHE A 229 -0.76 -10.43 7.00
C PHE A 229 -0.55 -10.02 5.54
N LEU A 230 0.41 -10.66 4.88
CA LEU A 230 0.77 -10.35 3.50
C LEU A 230 -0.35 -10.79 2.56
N ILE A 231 -0.93 -9.87 1.81
CA ILE A 231 -1.79 -10.19 0.68
C ILE A 231 -0.90 -10.73 -0.44
N GLY A 232 -0.13 -9.88 -1.09
CA GLY A 232 0.72 -10.24 -2.20
C GLY A 232 1.68 -9.14 -2.59
N GLY A 233 2.33 -9.31 -3.75
CA GLY A 233 3.29 -8.38 -4.30
C GLY A 233 4.37 -9.06 -5.11
N MET A 234 5.32 -8.28 -5.59
CA MET A 234 6.47 -8.74 -6.36
C MET A 234 7.75 -8.14 -5.78
N VAL A 235 8.70 -8.98 -5.40
CA VAL A 235 9.98 -8.58 -4.80
C VAL A 235 9.70 -7.70 -3.55
N ASP A 236 10.11 -6.43 -3.57
CA ASP A 236 9.95 -5.50 -2.45
C ASP A 236 8.59 -4.76 -2.49
N ASN A 237 7.87 -4.85 -3.61
CA ASN A 237 6.57 -4.20 -3.80
C ASN A 237 5.46 -5.09 -3.25
N SER A 238 5.10 -4.88 -2.00
CA SER A 238 4.14 -5.70 -1.27
C SER A 238 2.93 -4.89 -0.81
N VAL A 239 1.80 -5.57 -0.65
CA VAL A 239 0.59 -5.04 -0.03
C VAL A 239 0.05 -6.04 0.98
N GLY A 240 -0.43 -5.55 2.11
CA GLY A 240 -0.99 -6.38 3.16
C GLY A 240 -1.60 -5.58 4.29
N TYR A 241 -1.91 -6.30 5.35
CA TYR A 241 -2.37 -5.72 6.61
C TYR A 241 -1.31 -5.92 7.67
N ILE A 242 -1.12 -4.95 8.55
CA ILE A 242 -0.34 -5.10 9.76
C ILE A 242 -1.21 -4.83 10.97
N TYR A 243 -0.94 -5.58 12.03
CA TYR A 243 -1.48 -5.34 13.35
C TYR A 243 -0.36 -4.91 14.29
N VAL A 244 -0.54 -3.80 14.98
CA VAL A 244 0.34 -3.34 16.06
C VAL A 244 -0.47 -3.19 17.36
N LYS A 245 0.11 -3.61 18.47
CA LYS A 245 -0.50 -3.47 19.80
C LYS A 245 -0.36 -2.05 20.32
N ASP A 246 0.78 -1.43 20.05
CA ASP A 246 1.10 -0.06 20.44
C ASP A 246 1.42 0.76 19.18
N LYS A 247 0.81 1.92 19.05
CA LYS A 247 1.01 2.82 17.89
C LYS A 247 2.48 3.27 17.71
N LYS A 248 3.28 3.26 18.78
CA LYS A 248 4.72 3.56 18.70
C LYS A 248 5.52 2.51 17.90
N ASP A 249 4.99 1.28 17.80
CA ASP A 249 5.61 0.18 17.05
C ASP A 249 5.26 0.25 15.55
N LEU A 250 4.44 1.23 15.13
CA LEU A 250 4.11 1.43 13.73
C LEU A 250 5.34 1.95 12.98
N PRO A 251 5.75 1.28 11.89
CA PRO A 251 6.90 1.73 11.12
C PRO A 251 6.62 3.08 10.43
N GLU A 252 7.68 3.85 10.19
CA GLU A 252 7.55 5.15 9.53
C GLU A 252 7.39 5.01 8.02
N MET A 253 6.44 5.79 7.47
CA MET A 253 6.30 5.90 6.02
C MET A 253 7.47 6.68 5.42
N ASN A 254 8.02 6.15 4.33
CA ASN A 254 9.08 6.81 3.58
C ASN A 254 9.01 6.40 2.10
N PRO A 255 9.50 7.24 1.17
CA PRO A 255 9.36 6.97 -0.26
C PRO A 255 10.22 5.81 -0.78
N SER A 256 11.19 5.33 -0.01
CA SER A 256 12.15 4.31 -0.46
C SER A 256 11.81 2.91 -0.02
N ARG A 257 10.80 2.73 0.84
CA ARG A 257 10.50 1.43 1.43
C ARG A 257 9.03 1.25 1.76
N ILE A 258 8.50 1.97 2.75
CA ILE A 258 7.10 1.88 3.18
C ILE A 258 6.37 3.11 2.65
N ILE A 259 5.83 2.96 1.44
CA ILE A 259 5.24 4.09 0.72
C ILE A 259 3.89 4.52 1.28
N MET A 260 3.22 3.62 2.00
CA MET A 260 1.89 3.89 2.55
C MET A 260 1.62 3.04 3.79
N ILE A 261 1.07 3.67 4.83
CA ILE A 261 0.38 3.05 5.95
C ILE A 261 -0.94 3.80 6.16
N ARG A 262 -2.05 3.05 6.22
CA ARG A 262 -3.39 3.60 6.41
C ARG A 262 -4.10 2.88 7.55
N GLU A 263 -4.52 3.62 8.56
CA GLU A 263 -5.27 3.08 9.68
C GLU A 263 -6.67 2.61 9.23
N ILE A 264 -7.07 1.39 9.65
CA ILE A 264 -8.39 0.80 9.40
C ILE A 264 -9.11 0.45 10.71
N GLY A 265 -8.52 0.82 11.85
CA GLY A 265 -9.10 0.73 13.19
C GLY A 265 -8.56 -0.41 14.04
N ASN A 266 -8.70 -0.27 15.36
CA ASN A 266 -8.37 -1.30 16.36
C ASN A 266 -6.93 -1.85 16.27
N GLY A 267 -5.95 -1.01 15.93
CA GLY A 267 -4.55 -1.40 15.77
C GLY A 267 -4.22 -2.07 14.43
N TRP A 268 -5.17 -2.09 13.49
CA TRP A 268 -4.97 -2.61 12.15
C TRP A 268 -4.71 -1.49 11.15
N TYR A 269 -3.82 -1.77 10.22
CA TYR A 269 -3.42 -0.86 9.14
C TYR A 269 -3.25 -1.64 7.84
N ILE A 270 -3.53 -0.98 6.72
CA ILE A 270 -3.07 -1.42 5.40
C ILE A 270 -1.68 -0.84 5.20
N TYR A 271 -0.79 -1.58 4.56
CA TYR A 271 0.52 -1.08 4.17
C TYR A 271 0.83 -1.42 2.71
N LYS A 272 1.68 -0.61 2.09
CA LYS A 272 2.32 -0.91 0.80
C LYS A 272 3.80 -0.53 0.87
N THR A 273 4.62 -1.38 0.23
CA THR A 273 6.08 -1.16 0.10
C THR A 273 6.50 -0.99 -1.35
N THR A 274 7.76 -0.57 -1.54
CA THR A 274 8.39 -0.44 -2.86
C THR A 274 9.86 -0.79 -2.76
#